data_415c81b1b84866d45755cec5b12ea014
#
_entry.id   415c81b1b84866d45755cec5b12ea014
#
_cell.length_a   1.000
_cell.length_b   1.000
_cell.length_c   1.000
_cell.angle_alpha   90.00
_cell.angle_beta   90.00
_cell.angle_gamma   90.00
#
_symmetry.space_group_name_H-M   'P 1'
#
loop_
_entity.id
_entity.type
_entity.pdbx_description
1 polymer ?
#
loop_
_entity_poly.entity_id
_entity_poly.type
_entity_poly.pdbx_seq_one_letter_code
_entity_poly.pdbx_strand_id
1 'polypeptide(L)'
;MMEGIIHIRIDDRLIHGQVATQWTNDLGATRIMAINDEVATNPTLKTVLRMAAPPNVSTSIITRETAVKNIKAGKYAGQKVLVVVKSPFDILY
;
A
#
# COMPACT_ATOMS: atom_id res chain seq x y z
N MET A 1 15.94 -5.99 -3.50
CA MET A 1 15.40 -6.29 -2.16
C MET A 1 14.31 -5.30 -1.80
N MET A 2 13.33 -5.75 -1.05
CA MET A 2 12.20 -4.90 -0.65
C MET A 2 12.44 -4.27 0.72
N GLU A 3 13.48 -3.47 0.84
CA GLU A 3 13.77 -2.78 2.09
C GLU A 3 12.61 -1.85 2.47
N GLY A 4 12.25 -1.88 3.73
CA GLY A 4 11.13 -1.10 4.26
C GLY A 4 9.77 -1.77 4.14
N ILE A 5 9.66 -2.83 3.34
CA ILE A 5 8.39 -3.57 3.20
C ILE A 5 8.34 -4.64 4.28
N ILE A 6 7.45 -4.46 5.24
CA ILE A 6 7.37 -5.37 6.40
C ILE A 6 6.31 -6.45 6.25
N HIS A 7 5.33 -6.25 5.38
CA HIS A 7 4.25 -7.21 5.17
C HIS A 7 3.52 -6.92 3.87
N ILE A 8 2.96 -7.95 3.26
CA ILE A 8 2.15 -7.85 2.05
C ILE A 8 0.84 -8.57 2.30
N ARG A 9 -0.28 -7.89 2.03
CA ARG A 9 -1.62 -8.47 2.19
C ARG A 9 -2.38 -8.41 0.88
N ILE A 10 -3.21 -9.42 0.67
CA ILE A 10 -4.09 -9.50 -0.49
C ILE A 10 -5.51 -9.26 -0.02
N ASP A 11 -6.15 -8.19 -0.51
CA ASP A 11 -7.51 -7.83 -0.13
C ASP A 11 -8.19 -7.09 -1.29
N ASP A 12 -9.35 -7.60 -1.71
CA ASP A 12 -10.12 -7.02 -2.82
C ASP A 12 -10.48 -5.55 -2.61
N ARG A 13 -10.64 -5.15 -1.37
CA ARG A 13 -11.03 -3.79 -1.00
C ARG A 13 -9.84 -2.86 -0.81
N LEU A 14 -8.62 -3.40 -0.88
CA LEU A 14 -7.39 -2.67 -0.62
C LEU A 14 -7.38 -2.05 0.77
N ILE A 15 -7.63 -0.74 0.89
CA ILE A 15 -7.64 -0.06 2.18
C ILE A 15 -9.09 0.08 2.65
N HIS A 16 -9.42 -0.45 3.83
CA HIS A 16 -10.73 -0.27 4.40
C HIS A 16 -10.64 -0.14 5.94
N GLY A 17 -10.88 1.05 6.38
CA GLY A 17 -11.15 1.52 7.73
C GLY A 17 -10.55 0.73 8.89
N GLN A 18 -11.40 0.07 9.64
CA GLN A 18 -11.01 -0.62 10.87
C GLN A 18 -9.95 -1.70 10.66
N VAL A 19 -10.04 -2.43 9.56
CA VAL A 19 -9.09 -3.51 9.30
C VAL A 19 -7.71 -2.94 9.00
N ALA A 20 -7.65 -1.87 8.21
CA ALA A 20 -6.38 -1.19 7.93
C ALA A 20 -5.77 -0.63 9.22
N THR A 21 -6.58 -0.04 10.09
CA THR A 21 -6.13 0.47 11.37
C THR A 21 -5.54 -0.65 12.23
N GLN A 22 -6.23 -1.78 12.29
CA GLN A 22 -5.77 -2.93 13.06
C GLN A 22 -4.44 -3.47 12.53
N TRP A 23 -4.33 -3.63 11.21
CA TRP A 23 -3.09 -4.11 10.60
C TRP A 23 -1.91 -3.19 10.89
N THR A 24 -2.10 -1.89 10.75
CA THR A 24 -1.01 -0.95 10.97
C THR A 24 -0.58 -0.92 12.44
N ASN A 25 -1.52 -1.03 13.36
CA ASN A 25 -1.21 -1.10 14.79
C ASN A 25 -0.45 -2.38 15.14
N ASP A 26 -0.94 -3.52 14.65
CA ASP A 26 -0.34 -4.82 14.96
C ASP A 26 1.07 -4.94 14.38
N LEU A 27 1.31 -4.36 13.22
CA LEU A 27 2.59 -4.47 12.52
C LEU A 27 3.53 -3.30 12.78
N GLY A 28 3.05 -2.25 13.41
CA GLY A 28 3.83 -1.03 13.61
C GLY A 28 4.13 -0.32 12.30
N ALA A 29 3.27 -0.44 11.31
CA ALA A 29 3.49 0.15 10.00
C ALA A 29 3.39 1.68 10.05
N THR A 30 4.27 2.35 9.32
CA THR A 30 4.26 3.81 9.19
C THR A 30 3.63 4.27 7.87
N ARG A 31 3.46 3.35 6.93
CA ARG A 31 2.88 3.63 5.61
C ARG A 31 2.08 2.44 5.12
N ILE A 32 0.95 2.71 4.47
CA ILE A 32 0.21 1.72 3.70
C ILE A 32 0.42 2.05 2.22
N MET A 33 0.85 1.07 1.45
CA MET A 33 1.03 1.22 0.01
C MET A 33 0.08 0.28 -0.73
N ALA A 34 -0.93 0.87 -1.37
CA ALA A 34 -1.86 0.12 -2.22
C ALA A 34 -1.33 0.11 -3.65
N ILE A 35 -1.15 -1.08 -4.20
CA ILE A 35 -0.64 -1.26 -5.56
C ILE A 35 -1.75 -1.79 -6.44
N ASN A 36 -2.25 -0.96 -7.35
CA ASN A 36 -3.27 -1.35 -8.31
C ASN A 36 -3.34 -0.32 -9.43
N ASP A 37 -3.17 -0.76 -10.67
CA ASP A 37 -3.10 0.13 -11.82
C ASP A 37 -4.39 0.90 -12.05
N GLU A 38 -5.53 0.23 -11.92
CA GLU A 38 -6.83 0.86 -12.13
C GLU A 38 -7.11 1.95 -11.11
N VAL A 39 -6.92 1.63 -9.83
CA VAL A 39 -7.21 2.58 -8.75
C VAL A 39 -6.21 3.74 -8.78
N ALA A 40 -4.94 3.47 -9.03
CA ALA A 40 -3.90 4.50 -9.04
C ALA A 40 -4.12 5.55 -10.13
N THR A 41 -4.81 5.19 -11.20
CA THR A 41 -5.11 6.11 -12.30
C THR A 41 -6.51 6.72 -12.22
N ASN A 42 -7.26 6.41 -11.17
CA ASN A 42 -8.62 6.93 -10.96
C ASN A 42 -8.66 7.86 -9.75
N PRO A 43 -8.71 9.19 -9.94
CA PRO A 43 -8.68 10.14 -8.83
C PRO A 43 -9.79 9.93 -7.78
N THR A 44 -10.98 9.56 -8.22
CA THR A 44 -12.11 9.34 -7.33
C THR A 44 -11.84 8.15 -6.40
N LEU A 45 -11.39 7.03 -6.95
CA LEU A 45 -11.08 5.85 -6.16
C LEU A 45 -9.89 6.09 -5.21
N LYS A 46 -8.89 6.84 -5.66
CA LYS A 46 -7.76 7.20 -4.79
C LYS A 46 -8.23 7.99 -3.57
N THR A 47 -9.12 8.95 -3.79
CA THR A 47 -9.67 9.76 -2.71
C THR A 47 -10.43 8.89 -1.70
N VAL A 48 -11.27 7.99 -2.20
CA VAL A 48 -12.04 7.07 -1.34
C VAL A 48 -11.10 6.21 -0.48
N LEU A 49 -10.07 5.66 -1.08
CA LEU A 49 -9.11 4.83 -0.33
C LEU A 49 -8.34 5.63 0.72
N ARG A 50 -7.94 6.84 0.39
CA ARG A 50 -7.23 7.71 1.33
C ARG A 50 -8.10 8.07 2.52
N MET A 51 -9.40 8.27 2.30
CA MET A 51 -10.34 8.55 3.38
C MET A 51 -10.53 7.35 4.31
N ALA A 52 -10.34 6.14 3.80
CA ALA A 52 -10.46 4.91 4.57
C ALA A 52 -9.18 4.56 5.35
N ALA A 53 -8.08 5.23 5.07
CA ALA A 53 -6.81 4.94 5.71
C ALA A 53 -6.72 5.57 7.11
N PRO A 54 -5.94 4.96 8.03
CA PRO A 54 -5.72 5.54 9.35
C PRO A 54 -5.05 6.93 9.25
N PRO A 55 -5.46 7.90 10.09
CA PRO A 55 -4.96 9.28 9.96
C PRO A 55 -3.49 9.44 10.33
N ASN A 56 -2.94 8.53 11.11
CA ASN A 56 -1.54 8.61 11.57
C ASN A 56 -0.57 7.81 10.69
N VAL A 57 -1.03 7.35 9.55
CA VAL A 57 -0.23 6.52 8.63
C VAL A 57 -0.20 7.18 7.26
N SER A 58 1.00 7.27 6.68
CA SER A 58 1.13 7.75 5.31
C SER A 58 0.51 6.75 4.33
N THR A 59 -0.11 7.25 3.28
CA THR A 59 -0.81 6.41 2.31
C THR A 59 -0.27 6.68 0.90
N SER A 60 0.13 5.61 0.21
CA SER A 60 0.54 5.66 -1.18
C SER A 60 -0.39 4.76 -2.00
N ILE A 61 -0.90 5.27 -3.12
CA ILE A 61 -1.73 4.49 -4.04
C ILE A 61 -1.08 4.63 -5.41
N ILE A 62 -0.43 3.57 -5.87
CA ILE A 62 0.45 3.62 -7.01
C ILE A 62 0.24 2.45 -7.96
N THR A 63 0.72 2.61 -9.20
CA THR A 63 0.72 1.53 -10.19
C THR A 63 1.80 0.51 -9.86
N ARG A 64 1.69 -0.68 -10.46
CA ARG A 64 2.71 -1.72 -10.32
C ARG A 64 4.05 -1.22 -10.83
N GLU A 65 4.06 -0.53 -11.96
CA GLU A 65 5.28 0.02 -12.53
C GLU A 65 5.98 0.99 -11.57
N THR A 66 5.23 1.91 -10.99
CA THR A 66 5.75 2.86 -10.02
C THR A 66 6.27 2.14 -8.78
N ALA A 67 5.55 1.14 -8.30
CA ALA A 67 5.95 0.36 -7.13
C ALA A 67 7.30 -0.34 -7.37
N VAL A 68 7.45 -1.01 -8.50
CA VAL A 68 8.69 -1.69 -8.85
C VAL A 68 9.85 -0.70 -8.91
N LYS A 69 9.63 0.41 -9.59
CA LYS A 69 10.65 1.47 -9.72
C LYS A 69 11.09 2.00 -8.36
N ASN A 70 10.13 2.30 -7.49
CA ASN A 70 10.43 2.87 -6.18
C ASN A 70 11.12 1.86 -5.26
N ILE A 71 10.70 0.61 -5.30
CA ILE A 71 11.32 -0.44 -4.49
C ILE A 71 12.76 -0.68 -4.93
N LYS A 72 13.00 -0.73 -6.24
CA LYS A 72 14.36 -0.90 -6.77
C LYS A 72 15.26 0.28 -6.43
N ALA A 73 14.69 1.48 -6.34
CA ALA A 73 15.44 2.68 -5.97
C ALA A 73 15.70 2.79 -4.46
N GLY A 74 15.16 1.88 -3.65
CA GLY A 74 15.34 1.91 -2.21
C GLY A 74 14.58 3.04 -1.51
N LYS A 75 13.51 3.53 -2.12
CA LYS A 75 12.76 4.69 -1.60
C LYS A 75 12.13 4.45 -0.23
N TYR A 76 11.88 3.20 0.12
CA TYR A 76 11.18 2.86 1.35
C TYR A 76 12.13 2.41 2.46
N ALA A 77 13.43 2.45 2.23
CA ALA A 77 14.41 2.12 3.25
C ALA A 77 14.22 3.02 4.47
N GLY A 78 14.23 2.43 5.66
CA GLY A 78 13.99 3.15 6.90
C GLY A 78 12.53 3.35 7.28
N GLN A 79 11.60 2.96 6.39
CA GLN A 79 10.17 3.00 6.68
C GLN A 79 9.68 1.60 7.06
N LYS A 80 8.42 1.53 7.55
CA LYS A 80 7.73 0.27 7.81
C LYS A 80 6.47 0.27 6.96
N VAL A 81 6.55 -0.34 5.79
CA VAL A 81 5.50 -0.27 4.78
C VAL A 81 4.67 -1.56 4.76
N LEU A 82 3.36 -1.40 4.91
CA LEU A 82 2.40 -2.46 4.67
C LEU A 82 1.92 -2.34 3.22
N VAL A 83 2.18 -3.36 2.42
CA VAL A 83 1.73 -3.39 1.02
C VAL A 83 0.40 -4.13 0.95
N VAL A 84 -0.57 -3.54 0.26
CA VAL A 84 -1.89 -4.15 0.03
C VAL A 84 -2.14 -4.22 -1.46
N VAL A 85 -2.54 -5.40 -1.93
CA VAL A 85 -2.85 -5.64 -3.34
C VAL A 85 -4.18 -6.36 -3.48
N LYS A 86 -4.84 -6.21 -4.64
CA LYS A 86 -6.11 -6.90 -4.89
C LYS A 86 -5.93 -8.37 -5.22
N SER A 87 -4.80 -8.73 -5.84
CA SER A 87 -4.54 -10.10 -6.21
C SER A 87 -3.04 -10.38 -6.19
N PRO A 88 -2.63 -11.66 -6.14
CA PRO A 88 -1.21 -12.02 -6.20
C PRO A 88 -0.52 -11.53 -7.48
N PHE A 89 -1.27 -11.34 -8.55
CA PHE A 89 -0.71 -10.89 -9.83
C PHE A 89 -0.16 -9.48 -9.76
N ASP A 90 -0.64 -8.66 -8.84
CA ASP A 90 -0.13 -7.31 -8.64
C ASP A 90 1.30 -7.30 -8.08
N ILE A 91 1.74 -8.42 -7.52
CA ILE A 91 3.09 -8.56 -6.96
C ILE A 91 4.03 -9.22 -7.95
N LEU A 92 3.52 -10.17 -8.74
CA LEU A 92 4.35 -10.98 -9.65
C LEU A 92 4.83 -10.22 -10.89
N TYR A 93 4.19 -9.13 -11.21
CA TYR A 93 4.53 -8.30 -12.37
C TYR A 93 4.87 -6.86 -11.96
#